data_cc1181249741d8259fcaafc3ae145c4c
#
_entry.id   cc1181249741d8259fcaafc3ae145c4c
#
_cell.length_a   1.000
_cell.length_b   1.000
_cell.length_c   1.000
_cell.angle_alpha   90.00
_cell.angle_beta   90.00
_cell.angle_gamma   90.00
#
_symmetry.space_group_name_H-M   'P 1'
#
loop_
_entity.id
_entity.type
_entity.pdbx_description
1 polymer ?
#
loop_
_entity_poly.entity_id
_entity_poly.type
_entity_poly.pdbx_seq_one_letter_code
_entity_poly.pdbx_strand_id
1 'polypeptide(L)'
;MRCIRTSFVFIYLIFAVSYAQEIPKNSYGIAVVNDSALYHQLIKQDSTKALIDLEKFIPGLFIDVRYASENNFAKTKFYENAKIFLRLPAGIALKKIQEELHRQELSLKISDAYRPYSVTEKMWEFVHDARYAADPKTGSRHNRACAVDVTLVDLKTNSALEMPTLYDDFTEKAHHNYNNLPGNILKNRELLKTIMMKYGFETITSEWWHYDFSGWKNFELLDIPFENLE
;
A
#
# COMPACT_ATOMS: atom_id res chain seq x y z
N MET A 1 18.96 -45.15 62.49
CA MET A 1 17.89 -44.25 61.98
C MET A 1 18.49 -43.27 60.99
N ARG A 2 18.21 -43.42 59.69
CA ARG A 2 18.66 -42.46 58.62
C ARG A 2 17.53 -41.53 58.35
N CYS A 3 17.72 -40.25 58.67
CA CYS A 3 16.80 -39.16 58.26
C CYS A 3 16.95 -38.83 56.76
N ILE A 4 15.90 -39.12 56.01
CA ILE A 4 15.79 -38.67 54.61
C ILE A 4 15.30 -37.19 54.59
N ARG A 5 16.16 -36.27 54.18
CA ARG A 5 15.77 -34.88 53.94
C ARG A 5 15.17 -34.79 52.53
N THR A 6 13.88 -34.58 52.47
CA THR A 6 13.18 -34.29 51.22
C THR A 6 13.29 -32.79 50.93
N SER A 7 14.07 -32.43 49.90
CA SER A 7 14.13 -31.04 49.40
C SER A 7 13.01 -30.79 48.42
N PHE A 8 12.11 -29.89 48.76
CA PHE A 8 11.09 -29.38 47.83
C PHE A 8 11.71 -28.30 46.97
N VAL A 9 11.78 -28.52 45.65
CA VAL A 9 12.15 -27.50 44.66
C VAL A 9 10.87 -26.81 44.24
N PHE A 10 10.73 -25.53 44.61
CA PHE A 10 9.65 -24.67 44.10
C PHE A 10 10.06 -24.14 42.76
N ILE A 11 9.38 -24.59 41.69
CA ILE A 11 9.50 -24.00 40.33
C ILE A 11 8.56 -22.80 40.25
N TYR A 12 9.12 -21.60 40.26
CA TYR A 12 8.37 -20.40 39.97
C TYR A 12 8.15 -20.29 38.46
N LEU A 13 6.93 -20.56 38.00
CA LEU A 13 6.49 -20.25 36.64
C LEU A 13 6.27 -18.72 36.55
N ILE A 14 7.22 -18.02 35.95
CA ILE A 14 7.06 -16.61 35.60
C ILE A 14 6.18 -16.55 34.34
N PHE A 15 4.91 -16.22 34.51
CA PHE A 15 4.04 -15.87 33.41
C PHE A 15 4.45 -14.46 32.93
N ALA A 16 5.16 -14.39 31.81
CA ALA A 16 5.35 -13.13 31.11
C ALA A 16 4.00 -12.70 30.53
N VAL A 17 3.31 -11.78 31.19
CA VAL A 17 2.14 -11.11 30.61
C VAL A 17 2.67 -10.19 29.51
N SER A 18 2.54 -10.61 28.28
CA SER A 18 2.81 -9.75 27.12
C SER A 18 1.66 -8.74 27.03
N TYR A 19 1.89 -7.53 27.53
CA TYR A 19 1.02 -6.41 27.24
C TYR A 19 1.15 -6.09 25.75
N ALA A 20 0.10 -6.31 24.99
CA ALA A 20 0.02 -5.75 23.63
C ALA A 20 0.09 -4.22 23.79
N GLN A 21 1.13 -3.60 23.22
CA GLN A 21 1.26 -2.15 23.27
C GLN A 21 0.10 -1.54 22.47
N GLU A 22 -0.67 -0.64 23.11
CA GLU A 22 -1.78 0.04 22.48
C GLU A 22 -1.25 1.01 21.42
N ILE A 23 -1.83 0.97 20.21
CA ILE A 23 -1.47 1.90 19.15
C ILE A 23 -2.01 3.28 19.51
N PRO A 24 -1.17 4.33 19.49
CA PRO A 24 -1.60 5.67 19.86
C PRO A 24 -2.67 6.19 18.90
N LYS A 25 -3.62 6.96 19.45
CA LYS A 25 -4.63 7.65 18.65
C LYS A 25 -4.17 9.06 18.33
N ASN A 26 -4.40 9.47 17.09
CA ASN A 26 -4.10 10.82 16.62
C ASN A 26 -5.20 11.84 17.04
N SER A 27 -5.09 13.08 16.55
CA SER A 27 -6.06 14.17 16.83
C SER A 27 -7.49 13.88 16.36
N TYR A 28 -7.68 12.96 15.43
CA TYR A 28 -8.99 12.50 14.93
C TYR A 28 -9.52 11.28 15.70
N GLY A 29 -8.78 10.78 16.70
CA GLY A 29 -9.18 9.63 17.51
C GLY A 29 -8.94 8.27 16.83
N ILE A 30 -8.26 8.20 15.69
CA ILE A 30 -7.92 6.95 14.99
C ILE A 30 -6.52 6.47 15.36
N ALA A 31 -6.36 5.14 15.44
CA ALA A 31 -5.09 4.51 15.77
C ALA A 31 -4.13 4.56 14.58
N VAL A 32 -2.94 5.15 14.77
CA VAL A 32 -1.90 5.28 13.75
C VAL A 32 -0.55 4.92 14.36
N VAL A 33 0.15 3.97 13.74
CA VAL A 33 1.52 3.60 14.13
C VAL A 33 2.49 4.64 13.55
N ASN A 34 3.02 5.49 14.41
CA ASN A 34 3.96 6.56 14.05
C ASN A 34 5.33 6.41 14.71
N ASP A 35 5.59 5.28 15.33
CA ASP A 35 6.84 4.95 16.00
C ASP A 35 7.46 3.68 15.42
N SER A 36 8.73 3.75 15.03
CA SER A 36 9.45 2.64 14.40
C SER A 36 9.64 1.45 15.33
N ALA A 37 9.79 1.66 16.66
CA ALA A 37 9.94 0.56 17.61
C ALA A 37 8.64 -0.22 17.73
N LEU A 38 7.49 0.47 17.79
CA LEU A 38 6.18 -0.16 17.75
C LEU A 38 5.95 -0.91 16.43
N TYR A 39 6.30 -0.31 15.29
CA TYR A 39 6.22 -0.97 13.99
C TYR A 39 7.04 -2.26 13.95
N HIS A 40 8.29 -2.24 14.41
CA HIS A 40 9.13 -3.44 14.49
C HIS A 40 8.58 -4.49 15.46
N GLN A 41 7.96 -4.08 16.56
CA GLN A 41 7.30 -5.00 17.48
C GLN A 41 6.12 -5.71 16.82
N LEU A 42 5.30 -4.98 16.05
CA LEU A 42 4.17 -5.57 15.30
C LEU A 42 4.66 -6.59 14.26
N ILE A 43 5.77 -6.32 13.57
CA ILE A 43 6.37 -7.28 12.63
C ILE A 43 6.88 -8.53 13.33
N LYS A 44 7.48 -8.40 14.52
CA LYS A 44 7.94 -9.56 15.30
C LYS A 44 6.79 -10.46 15.74
N GLN A 45 5.61 -9.90 15.98
CA GLN A 45 4.39 -10.65 16.33
C GLN A 45 3.74 -11.28 15.10
N ASP A 46 3.75 -10.56 13.98
CA ASP A 46 3.16 -10.98 12.71
C ASP A 46 4.00 -10.46 11.53
N SER A 47 4.79 -11.35 10.95
CA SER A 47 5.68 -11.02 9.82
C SER A 47 4.94 -10.53 8.57
N THR A 48 3.65 -10.79 8.42
CA THR A 48 2.83 -10.28 7.31
C THR A 48 2.69 -8.75 7.34
N LYS A 49 2.93 -8.14 8.50
CA LYS A 49 2.90 -6.68 8.70
C LYS A 49 4.15 -5.95 8.17
N ALA A 50 5.19 -6.69 7.77
CA ALA A 50 6.38 -6.08 7.20
C ALA A 50 6.06 -5.32 5.90
N LEU A 51 6.63 -4.12 5.76
CA LEU A 51 6.68 -3.41 4.50
C LEU A 51 7.87 -3.92 3.70
N ILE A 52 7.64 -4.22 2.43
CA ILE A 52 8.68 -4.66 1.52
C ILE A 52 8.92 -3.60 0.45
N ASP A 53 10.17 -3.33 0.16
CA ASP A 53 10.61 -2.46 -0.94
C ASP A 53 10.32 -3.18 -2.26
N LEU A 54 9.35 -2.68 -3.02
CA LEU A 54 8.89 -3.32 -4.26
C LEU A 54 9.95 -3.28 -5.36
N GLU A 55 10.79 -2.24 -5.39
CA GLU A 55 11.87 -2.12 -6.37
C GLU A 55 12.88 -3.27 -6.24
N LYS A 56 13.21 -3.61 -4.99
CA LYS A 56 14.11 -4.75 -4.69
C LYS A 56 13.41 -6.10 -4.81
N PHE A 57 12.12 -6.16 -4.48
CA PHE A 57 11.38 -7.43 -4.38
C PHE A 57 10.81 -7.93 -5.71
N ILE A 58 10.48 -7.00 -6.64
CA ILE A 58 9.84 -7.30 -7.92
C ILE A 58 10.69 -6.73 -9.06
N PRO A 59 11.59 -7.53 -9.66
CA PRO A 59 12.41 -7.06 -10.78
C PRO A 59 11.58 -6.60 -11.98
N GLY A 60 12.04 -5.55 -12.64
CA GLY A 60 11.46 -5.08 -13.91
C GLY A 60 10.20 -4.23 -13.76
N LEU A 61 9.88 -3.74 -12.56
CA LEU A 61 8.86 -2.70 -12.38
C LEU A 61 9.32 -1.38 -12.99
N PHE A 62 8.39 -0.66 -13.63
CA PHE A 62 8.57 0.76 -13.92
C PHE A 62 8.08 1.58 -12.73
N ILE A 63 8.84 2.62 -12.37
CA ILE A 63 8.57 3.46 -11.21
C ILE A 63 8.41 4.90 -11.67
N ASP A 64 7.28 5.52 -11.33
CA ASP A 64 6.94 6.91 -11.65
C ASP A 64 6.15 7.50 -10.47
N VAL A 65 6.82 7.55 -9.28
CA VAL A 65 6.17 8.02 -8.04
C VAL A 65 5.82 9.50 -8.17
N ARG A 66 4.55 9.76 -8.48
CA ARG A 66 4.05 11.10 -8.82
C ARG A 66 4.18 12.09 -7.68
N TYR A 67 3.99 11.64 -6.47
CA TYR A 67 4.06 12.49 -5.28
C TYR A 67 5.49 12.78 -4.80
N ALA A 68 6.51 12.17 -5.43
CA ALA A 68 7.91 12.55 -5.26
C ALA A 68 8.35 13.69 -6.22
N SER A 69 7.43 14.24 -6.98
CA SER A 69 7.64 15.36 -7.91
C SER A 69 6.44 16.32 -7.87
N GLU A 70 6.52 17.42 -8.59
CA GLU A 70 5.39 18.34 -8.78
C GLU A 70 4.38 17.87 -9.86
N ASN A 71 4.61 16.70 -10.48
CA ASN A 71 3.74 16.15 -11.50
C ASN A 71 2.56 15.36 -10.92
N ASN A 72 1.75 16.04 -10.10
CA ASN A 72 0.55 15.53 -9.44
C ASN A 72 -0.53 16.62 -9.36
N PHE A 73 -1.70 16.30 -8.82
CA PHE A 73 -2.85 17.21 -8.75
C PHE A 73 -2.58 18.49 -7.96
N ALA A 74 -1.75 18.46 -6.92
CA ALA A 74 -1.44 19.60 -6.05
C ALA A 74 -0.29 20.47 -6.57
N LYS A 75 0.43 20.05 -7.63
CA LYS A 75 1.66 20.69 -8.13
C LYS A 75 2.69 20.89 -7.02
N THR A 76 2.76 19.95 -6.11
CA THR A 76 3.60 20.02 -4.90
C THR A 76 4.25 18.66 -4.66
N LYS A 77 5.53 18.68 -4.27
CA LYS A 77 6.25 17.49 -3.85
C LYS A 77 5.82 17.09 -2.43
N PHE A 78 5.25 15.90 -2.28
CA PHE A 78 4.84 15.34 -0.98
C PHE A 78 5.87 14.39 -0.37
N TYR A 79 6.68 13.70 -1.21
CA TYR A 79 7.72 12.77 -0.79
C TYR A 79 9.11 13.33 -1.10
N GLU A 80 10.04 13.19 -0.16
CA GLU A 80 11.44 13.52 -0.43
C GLU A 80 12.12 12.51 -1.35
N ASN A 81 11.73 11.24 -1.25
CA ASN A 81 12.29 10.13 -2.01
C ASN A 81 11.20 9.36 -2.75
N ALA A 82 11.51 8.89 -3.97
CA ALA A 82 10.64 8.03 -4.77
C ALA A 82 10.79 6.57 -4.30
N LYS A 83 10.17 6.22 -3.18
CA LYS A 83 10.17 4.85 -2.63
C LYS A 83 8.80 4.23 -2.73
N ILE A 84 8.75 2.92 -2.97
CA ILE A 84 7.50 2.16 -3.10
C ILE A 84 7.52 0.94 -2.18
N PHE A 85 6.65 0.95 -1.18
CA PHE A 85 6.50 -0.15 -0.22
C PHE A 85 5.05 -0.66 -0.21
N LEU A 86 4.89 -1.97 0.03
CA LEU A 86 3.61 -2.60 0.37
C LEU A 86 3.78 -3.58 1.54
N ARG A 87 2.67 -3.91 2.22
CA ARG A 87 2.64 -5.05 3.14
C ARG A 87 3.04 -6.31 2.41
N LEU A 88 3.76 -7.20 3.08
CA LEU A 88 4.30 -8.43 2.50
C LEU A 88 3.28 -9.23 1.67
N PRO A 89 2.03 -9.49 2.13
CA PRO A 89 1.06 -10.24 1.33
C PRO A 89 0.63 -9.51 0.04
N ALA A 90 0.45 -8.18 0.11
CA ALA A 90 0.11 -7.37 -1.05
C ALA A 90 1.26 -7.34 -2.07
N GLY A 91 2.50 -7.23 -1.61
CA GLY A 91 3.67 -7.28 -2.48
C GLY A 91 3.88 -8.66 -3.12
N ILE A 92 3.61 -9.76 -2.40
CA ILE A 92 3.63 -11.12 -2.98
C ILE A 92 2.56 -11.26 -4.08
N ALA A 93 1.36 -10.73 -3.86
CA ALA A 93 0.31 -10.71 -4.87
C ALA A 93 0.72 -9.89 -6.10
N LEU A 94 1.29 -8.70 -5.89
CA LEU A 94 1.75 -7.83 -6.97
C LEU A 94 2.89 -8.47 -7.79
N LYS A 95 3.79 -9.22 -7.15
CA LYS A 95 4.84 -9.98 -7.82
C LYS A 95 4.27 -11.02 -8.78
N LYS A 96 3.24 -11.74 -8.38
CA LYS A 96 2.56 -12.72 -9.26
C LYS A 96 1.89 -12.05 -10.46
N ILE A 97 1.34 -10.85 -10.27
CA ILE A 97 0.78 -10.03 -11.36
C ILE A 97 1.88 -9.66 -12.35
N GLN A 98 3.01 -9.15 -11.86
CA GLN A 98 4.16 -8.80 -12.69
C GLN A 98 4.69 -10.00 -13.48
N GLU A 99 4.82 -11.17 -12.86
CA GLU A 99 5.25 -12.40 -13.53
C GLU A 99 4.27 -12.85 -14.63
N GLU A 100 2.96 -12.65 -14.45
CA GLU A 100 1.97 -12.98 -15.49
C GLU A 100 1.98 -11.96 -16.63
N LEU A 101 2.14 -10.67 -16.32
CA LEU A 101 2.25 -9.61 -17.32
C LEU A 101 3.52 -9.77 -18.19
N HIS A 102 4.65 -10.12 -17.59
CA HIS A 102 5.90 -10.37 -18.33
C HIS A 102 5.74 -11.46 -19.41
N ARG A 103 4.95 -12.50 -19.15
CA ARG A 103 4.64 -13.53 -20.17
C ARG A 103 3.81 -12.99 -21.35
N GLN A 104 3.21 -11.82 -21.19
CA GLN A 104 2.44 -11.10 -22.22
C GLN A 104 3.21 -9.89 -22.78
N GLU A 105 4.52 -9.79 -22.50
CA GLU A 105 5.38 -8.66 -22.89
C GLU A 105 4.88 -7.31 -22.34
N LEU A 106 4.25 -7.35 -21.15
CA LEU A 106 3.76 -6.20 -20.40
C LEU A 106 4.45 -6.10 -19.03
N SER A 107 4.41 -4.92 -18.44
CA SER A 107 4.88 -4.66 -17.08
C SER A 107 3.96 -3.69 -16.35
N LEU A 108 4.00 -3.72 -15.01
CA LEU A 108 3.41 -2.66 -14.20
C LEU A 108 4.31 -1.43 -14.17
N LYS A 109 3.68 -0.26 -14.13
CA LYS A 109 4.30 1.00 -13.71
C LYS A 109 3.56 1.52 -12.49
N ILE A 110 4.31 1.79 -11.41
CA ILE A 110 3.78 2.19 -10.11
C ILE A 110 3.85 3.71 -9.98
N SER A 111 2.71 4.34 -9.65
CA SER A 111 2.61 5.79 -9.41
C SER A 111 2.53 6.15 -7.93
N ASP A 112 1.93 5.30 -7.09
CA ASP A 112 1.92 5.39 -5.63
C ASP A 112 1.72 4.00 -5.00
N ALA A 113 2.17 3.85 -3.75
CA ALA A 113 1.99 2.63 -2.97
C ALA A 113 1.79 2.98 -1.48
N TYR A 114 2.72 2.63 -0.58
CA TYR A 114 2.63 3.12 0.80
C TYR A 114 2.75 4.65 0.82
N ARG A 115 1.85 5.28 1.55
CA ARG A 115 1.79 6.70 1.81
C ARG A 115 1.76 6.92 3.32
N PRO A 116 2.73 7.59 3.94
CA PRO A 116 2.64 7.97 5.35
C PRO A 116 1.33 8.73 5.64
N TYR A 117 0.73 8.50 6.80
CA TYR A 117 -0.54 9.13 7.15
C TYR A 117 -0.48 10.67 7.14
N SER A 118 0.61 11.25 7.62
CA SER A 118 0.86 12.69 7.60
C SER A 118 0.84 13.29 6.19
N VAL A 119 1.16 12.49 5.16
CA VAL A 119 1.05 12.92 3.77
C VAL A 119 -0.43 12.98 3.33
N THR A 120 -1.27 12.05 3.79
CA THR A 120 -2.72 12.12 3.54
C THR A 120 -3.32 13.39 4.17
N GLU A 121 -2.88 13.78 5.37
CA GLU A 121 -3.29 15.04 5.99
C GLU A 121 -2.90 16.24 5.13
N LYS A 122 -1.65 16.30 4.65
CA LYS A 122 -1.18 17.35 3.73
C LYS A 122 -1.96 17.41 2.42
N MET A 123 -2.25 16.25 1.81
CA MET A 123 -3.05 16.19 0.57
C MET A 123 -4.47 16.73 0.79
N TRP A 124 -5.06 16.43 1.93
CA TRP A 124 -6.39 16.94 2.30
C TRP A 124 -6.45 18.45 2.39
N GLU A 125 -5.36 19.13 2.75
CA GLU A 125 -5.29 20.61 2.76
C GLU A 125 -5.46 21.23 1.37
N PHE A 126 -5.12 20.51 0.29
CA PHE A 126 -5.32 20.95 -1.09
C PHE A 126 -6.72 20.62 -1.63
N VAL A 127 -7.28 19.48 -1.20
CA VAL A 127 -8.55 18.96 -1.72
C VAL A 127 -9.41 18.45 -0.57
N HIS A 128 -10.30 19.29 -0.05
CA HIS A 128 -11.25 18.91 1.00
C HIS A 128 -12.45 18.13 0.44
N ASP A 129 -12.19 17.11 -0.39
CA ASP A 129 -13.23 16.29 -1.02
C ASP A 129 -12.81 14.82 -1.00
N ALA A 130 -13.55 14.03 -0.22
CA ALA A 130 -13.27 12.60 -0.01
C ALA A 130 -13.37 11.74 -1.29
N ARG A 131 -13.84 12.30 -2.40
CA ARG A 131 -13.84 11.62 -3.70
C ARG A 131 -12.45 11.60 -4.34
N TYR A 132 -11.57 12.54 -3.96
CA TYR A 132 -10.27 12.78 -4.61
C TYR A 132 -9.08 12.67 -3.65
N ALA A 133 -9.29 12.95 -2.37
CA ALA A 133 -8.29 12.74 -1.33
C ALA A 133 -8.95 12.05 -0.14
N ALA A 134 -8.27 11.08 0.45
CA ALA A 134 -8.82 10.38 1.61
C ALA A 134 -9.01 11.33 2.79
N ASP A 135 -10.20 11.28 3.43
CA ASP A 135 -10.47 12.04 4.65
C ASP A 135 -9.54 11.55 5.78
N PRO A 136 -8.75 12.44 6.39
CA PRO A 136 -7.87 12.08 7.51
C PRO A 136 -8.60 11.41 8.68
N LYS A 137 -9.88 11.67 8.88
CA LYS A 137 -10.69 11.02 9.92
C LYS A 137 -10.86 9.52 9.73
N THR A 138 -10.62 9.01 8.52
CA THR A 138 -10.72 7.59 8.18
C THR A 138 -9.38 7.00 7.73
N GLY A 139 -8.48 7.83 7.24
CA GLY A 139 -7.23 7.44 6.58
C GLY A 139 -7.46 6.78 5.22
N SER A 140 -6.36 6.40 4.58
CA SER A 140 -6.31 5.75 3.27
C SER A 140 -5.84 4.29 3.38
N ARG A 141 -6.16 3.46 2.38
CA ARG A 141 -5.55 2.14 2.25
C ARG A 141 -4.06 2.24 1.87
N HIS A 142 -3.64 3.33 1.23
CA HIS A 142 -2.22 3.66 1.06
C HIS A 142 -1.50 3.83 2.41
N ASN A 143 -2.15 4.42 3.43
CA ASN A 143 -1.58 4.52 4.76
C ASN A 143 -1.42 3.16 5.46
N ARG A 144 -2.15 2.13 5.00
CA ARG A 144 -2.01 0.74 5.47
C ARG A 144 -0.96 -0.05 4.67
N ALA A 145 -0.37 0.59 3.64
CA ALA A 145 0.47 -0.05 2.64
C ALA A 145 -0.24 -1.24 1.94
N CYS A 146 -1.53 -1.08 1.69
CA CYS A 146 -2.42 -2.08 1.09
C CYS A 146 -3.14 -1.55 -0.15
N ALA A 147 -2.76 -0.39 -0.68
CA ALA A 147 -3.22 0.13 -1.96
C ALA A 147 -2.03 0.42 -2.87
N VAL A 148 -2.27 0.34 -4.16
CA VAL A 148 -1.28 0.67 -5.19
C VAL A 148 -1.96 1.34 -6.38
N ASP A 149 -1.33 2.40 -6.88
CA ASP A 149 -1.74 3.09 -8.10
C ASP A 149 -0.83 2.64 -9.24
N VAL A 150 -1.42 2.02 -10.27
CA VAL A 150 -0.67 1.34 -11.31
C VAL A 150 -1.22 1.58 -12.71
N THR A 151 -0.35 1.44 -13.70
CA THR A 151 -0.71 1.31 -15.12
C THR A 151 0.14 0.22 -15.79
N LEU A 152 -0.18 -0.07 -17.06
CA LEU A 152 0.54 -1.05 -17.87
C LEU A 152 1.55 -0.37 -18.79
N VAL A 153 2.70 -1.02 -18.99
CA VAL A 153 3.75 -0.66 -19.95
C VAL A 153 3.96 -1.82 -20.92
N ASP A 154 4.00 -1.51 -22.20
CA ASP A 154 4.43 -2.44 -23.25
C ASP A 154 5.96 -2.55 -23.25
N LEU A 155 6.50 -3.75 -23.05
CA LEU A 155 7.94 -3.99 -22.97
C LEU A 155 8.67 -3.89 -24.32
N LYS A 156 7.95 -3.97 -25.45
CA LYS A 156 8.55 -3.80 -26.78
C LYS A 156 8.82 -2.33 -27.07
N THR A 157 7.89 -1.46 -26.65
CA THR A 157 7.98 -0.02 -26.93
C THR A 157 8.48 0.79 -25.75
N ASN A 158 8.56 0.20 -24.55
CA ASN A 158 8.82 0.87 -23.28
C ASN A 158 7.87 2.04 -23.01
N SER A 159 6.65 1.97 -23.53
CA SER A 159 5.65 3.03 -23.41
C SER A 159 4.44 2.54 -22.61
N ALA A 160 3.86 3.43 -21.79
CA ALA A 160 2.62 3.11 -21.12
C ALA A 160 1.50 2.89 -22.12
N LEU A 161 0.64 1.89 -21.87
CA LEU A 161 -0.58 1.69 -22.65
C LEU A 161 -1.52 2.88 -22.47
N GLU A 162 -2.27 3.21 -23.52
CA GLU A 162 -3.31 4.22 -23.42
C GLU A 162 -4.39 3.79 -22.44
N MET A 163 -4.68 4.63 -21.47
CA MET A 163 -5.67 4.43 -20.42
C MET A 163 -6.76 5.51 -20.47
N PRO A 164 -7.90 5.37 -19.76
CA PRO A 164 -9.03 6.28 -19.84
C PRO A 164 -8.68 7.76 -19.68
N THR A 165 -7.76 8.02 -18.75
CA THR A 165 -7.27 9.38 -18.42
C THR A 165 -5.81 9.33 -18.02
N LEU A 166 -5.22 10.48 -17.78
CA LEU A 166 -3.97 10.57 -17.02
C LEU A 166 -4.22 10.20 -15.55
N TYR A 167 -3.16 9.90 -14.83
CA TYR A 167 -3.17 9.73 -13.38
C TYR A 167 -3.61 11.02 -12.69
N ASP A 168 -4.36 10.92 -11.59
CA ASP A 168 -4.95 12.06 -10.86
C ASP A 168 -5.96 12.88 -11.68
N ASP A 169 -6.55 12.32 -12.72
CA ASP A 169 -7.69 12.93 -13.41
C ASP A 169 -8.99 12.62 -12.64
N PHE A 170 -9.55 13.64 -12.03
CA PHE A 170 -10.74 13.53 -11.19
C PHE A 170 -12.07 13.67 -11.97
N THR A 171 -12.04 13.50 -13.28
CA THR A 171 -13.26 13.49 -14.11
C THR A 171 -13.92 12.09 -14.11
N GLU A 172 -15.22 12.05 -14.46
CA GLU A 172 -15.94 10.79 -14.60
C GLU A 172 -15.31 9.82 -15.62
N LYS A 173 -14.46 10.32 -16.53
CA LYS A 173 -13.73 9.49 -17.50
C LYS A 173 -12.77 8.51 -16.80
N ALA A 174 -12.28 8.86 -15.61
CA ALA A 174 -11.43 8.00 -14.81
C ALA A 174 -12.18 6.81 -14.17
N HIS A 175 -13.50 6.87 -14.11
CA HIS A 175 -14.29 5.83 -13.45
C HIS A 175 -14.26 4.50 -14.21
N HIS A 176 -14.22 3.39 -13.48
CA HIS A 176 -14.22 2.04 -14.04
C HIS A 176 -15.47 1.72 -14.88
N ASN A 177 -16.60 2.37 -14.61
CA ASN A 177 -17.86 2.19 -15.33
C ASN A 177 -18.07 3.17 -16.49
N TYR A 178 -17.13 4.09 -16.75
CA TYR A 178 -17.21 4.99 -17.89
C TYR A 178 -16.86 4.24 -19.18
N ASN A 179 -17.82 4.12 -20.11
CA ASN A 179 -17.70 3.28 -21.31
C ASN A 179 -17.65 4.04 -22.63
N ASN A 180 -17.79 5.38 -22.59
CA ASN A 180 -17.68 6.20 -23.82
C ASN A 180 -16.21 6.51 -24.13
N LEU A 181 -15.45 5.45 -24.44
CA LEU A 181 -14.01 5.47 -24.71
C LEU A 181 -13.67 4.60 -25.93
N PRO A 182 -12.56 4.83 -26.64
CA PRO A 182 -12.06 3.95 -27.68
C PRO A 182 -11.90 2.50 -27.21
N GLY A 183 -12.15 1.55 -28.11
CA GLY A 183 -12.16 0.12 -27.76
C GLY A 183 -10.80 -0.41 -27.26
N ASN A 184 -9.67 0.13 -27.73
CA ASN A 184 -8.35 -0.21 -27.22
C ASN A 184 -8.16 0.23 -25.77
N ILE A 185 -8.63 1.42 -25.39
CA ILE A 185 -8.58 1.95 -24.04
C ILE A 185 -9.43 1.10 -23.08
N LEU A 186 -10.65 0.74 -23.51
CA LEU A 186 -11.51 -0.14 -22.73
C LEU A 186 -10.86 -1.51 -22.50
N LYS A 187 -10.20 -2.08 -23.52
CA LYS A 187 -9.47 -3.35 -23.41
C LYS A 187 -8.28 -3.25 -22.45
N ASN A 188 -7.51 -2.17 -22.51
CA ASN A 188 -6.35 -1.95 -21.63
C ASN A 188 -6.79 -1.82 -20.16
N ARG A 189 -7.83 -1.02 -19.90
CA ARG A 189 -8.41 -0.90 -18.55
C ARG A 189 -8.93 -2.23 -18.02
N GLU A 190 -9.64 -2.99 -18.83
CA GLU A 190 -10.21 -4.28 -18.43
C GLU A 190 -9.11 -5.34 -18.21
N LEU A 191 -8.03 -5.32 -18.99
CA LEU A 191 -6.87 -6.18 -18.79
C LEU A 191 -6.22 -5.92 -17.43
N LEU A 192 -5.93 -4.64 -17.12
CA LEU A 192 -5.36 -4.26 -15.84
C LEU A 192 -6.28 -4.67 -14.69
N LYS A 193 -7.58 -4.34 -14.78
CA LYS A 193 -8.56 -4.69 -13.77
C LYS A 193 -8.63 -6.20 -13.54
N THR A 194 -8.74 -6.98 -14.60
CA THR A 194 -8.89 -8.44 -14.52
C THR A 194 -7.68 -9.08 -13.85
N ILE A 195 -6.48 -8.68 -14.22
CA ILE A 195 -5.27 -9.26 -13.63
C ILE A 195 -5.10 -8.85 -12.17
N MET A 196 -5.38 -7.60 -11.80
CA MET A 196 -5.32 -7.14 -10.42
C MET A 196 -6.33 -7.90 -9.54
N MET A 197 -7.58 -8.03 -9.99
CA MET A 197 -8.62 -8.75 -9.25
C MET A 197 -8.31 -10.25 -9.12
N LYS A 198 -7.73 -10.88 -10.13
CA LYS A 198 -7.31 -12.29 -10.10
C LYS A 198 -6.37 -12.60 -8.93
N TYR A 199 -5.55 -11.64 -8.52
CA TYR A 199 -4.56 -11.79 -7.45
C TYR A 199 -4.96 -11.10 -6.13
N GLY A 200 -6.26 -10.81 -5.95
CA GLY A 200 -6.81 -10.37 -4.68
C GLY A 200 -6.74 -8.86 -4.43
N PHE A 201 -6.65 -8.07 -5.49
CA PHE A 201 -6.88 -6.64 -5.41
C PHE A 201 -8.32 -6.29 -5.80
N GLU A 202 -8.85 -5.23 -5.24
CA GLU A 202 -10.19 -4.70 -5.48
C GLU A 202 -10.10 -3.31 -6.09
N THR A 203 -11.05 -2.95 -6.95
CA THR A 203 -11.15 -1.62 -7.55
C THR A 203 -11.99 -0.69 -6.69
N ILE A 204 -11.72 0.61 -6.77
CA ILE A 204 -12.70 1.64 -6.40
C ILE A 204 -13.37 2.18 -7.66
N THR A 205 -14.58 2.74 -7.52
CA THR A 205 -15.35 3.15 -8.71
C THR A 205 -14.72 4.31 -9.46
N SER A 206 -14.14 5.28 -8.74
CA SER A 206 -13.74 6.59 -9.25
C SER A 206 -12.39 6.62 -9.97
N GLU A 207 -11.54 5.61 -9.82
CA GLU A 207 -10.14 5.66 -10.26
C GLU A 207 -9.73 4.33 -10.92
N TRP A 208 -9.45 4.36 -12.23
CA TRP A 208 -9.06 3.17 -12.99
C TRP A 208 -7.66 2.64 -12.59
N TRP A 209 -6.80 3.47 -12.01
CA TRP A 209 -5.43 3.13 -11.62
C TRP A 209 -5.33 2.54 -10.20
N HIS A 210 -6.30 2.84 -9.31
CA HIS A 210 -6.26 2.50 -7.89
C HIS A 210 -6.78 1.08 -7.60
N TYR A 211 -5.99 0.34 -6.82
CA TYR A 211 -6.33 -1.03 -6.41
C TYR A 211 -6.02 -1.26 -4.94
N ASP A 212 -7.03 -1.65 -4.17
CA ASP A 212 -6.93 -2.04 -2.76
C ASP A 212 -6.66 -3.53 -2.62
N PHE A 213 -5.67 -3.94 -1.85
CA PHE A 213 -5.50 -5.35 -1.48
C PHE A 213 -6.63 -5.78 -0.53
N SER A 214 -7.35 -6.86 -0.85
CA SER A 214 -8.58 -7.31 -0.15
C SER A 214 -8.40 -7.54 1.36
N GLY A 215 -7.18 -7.89 1.79
CA GLY A 215 -6.82 -8.06 3.20
C GLY A 215 -6.53 -6.77 3.98
N TRP A 216 -6.71 -5.59 3.43
CA TRP A 216 -6.29 -4.30 4.01
C TRP A 216 -6.82 -4.02 5.42
N LYS A 217 -8.00 -4.57 5.78
CA LYS A 217 -8.62 -4.38 7.10
C LYS A 217 -7.80 -4.97 8.26
N ASN A 218 -6.91 -5.90 7.96
CA ASN A 218 -6.07 -6.57 8.95
C ASN A 218 -4.80 -5.76 9.29
N PHE A 219 -4.58 -4.61 8.64
CA PHE A 219 -3.38 -3.82 8.78
C PHE A 219 -3.69 -2.43 9.33
N GLU A 220 -2.82 -1.98 10.22
CA GLU A 220 -2.87 -0.68 10.87
C GLU A 220 -2.54 0.44 9.87
N LEU A 221 -3.08 1.65 10.14
CA LEU A 221 -2.57 2.87 9.52
C LEU A 221 -1.16 3.14 10.02
N LEU A 222 -0.27 3.54 9.12
CA LEU A 222 1.12 3.85 9.41
C LEU A 222 1.45 5.30 9.08
N ASP A 223 2.28 5.90 9.92
CA ASP A 223 2.95 7.17 9.67
C ASP A 223 4.44 7.03 9.90
N ILE A 224 5.06 6.04 9.25
CA ILE A 224 6.49 5.76 9.32
C ILE A 224 7.16 6.41 8.11
N PRO A 225 8.11 7.34 8.30
CA PRO A 225 8.87 7.92 7.21
C PRO A 225 9.63 6.87 6.40
N PHE A 226 9.81 7.10 5.10
CA PHE A 226 10.46 6.14 4.20
C PHE A 226 11.89 5.78 4.62
N GLU A 227 12.64 6.75 5.16
CA GLU A 227 14.01 6.58 5.67
C GLU A 227 14.11 5.61 6.86
N ASN A 228 13.00 5.37 7.56
CA ASN A 228 12.93 4.45 8.70
C ASN A 228 12.48 3.03 8.30
N LEU A 229 12.31 2.77 7.00
CA LEU A 229 11.87 1.49 6.43
C LEU A 229 13.01 0.72 5.73
N GLU A 230 14.22 1.26 5.72
CA GLU A 230 15.41 0.67 5.08
C GLU A 230 16.14 -0.36 5.97
#